data_a3a9b499242182abc012c7719a14f7f0
#
_entry.id   a3a9b499242182abc012c7719a14f7f0
#
_cell.length_a   1.000
_cell.length_b   1.000
_cell.length_c   1.000
_cell.angle_alpha   90.00
_cell.angle_beta   90.00
_cell.angle_gamma   90.00
#
_symmetry.space_group_name_H-M   'P 1'
#
loop_
_entity.id
_entity.type
_entity.pdbx_description
1 polymer ?
#
loop_
_entity_poly.entity_id
_entity_poly.type
_entity_poly.pdbx_seq_one_letter_code
_entity_poly.pdbx_strand_id
1 'polypeptide(L)'
;MNSEIRKMLEAVQQGAMSVDEALLAIKKEPFTDIGYAKVDMHRGIRQGAAEVIYGAGKTAAQMIGIVGVMRQHGQKTILITRLSPEAAAEIAAVYPLDYHDDARCGIIGDLPEPDGIGRIVIATGGTSDIPVAEEAALTAEVHGNEVLRLYDVGVAGLHRTLHHMDDIMSASVIIAIAGMEGALASVIGGLADCPVIAVPTSVGYGASFGGVSALLSMLNSCASGVSVVNIDNGFGAGYLASMINHMEVKK
;
A
#
# COMPACT_ATOMS: atom_id res chain seq x y z
N MET A 1 1.08 12.60 17.04
CA MET A 1 0.48 13.56 16.11
C MET A 1 -0.89 14.03 16.55
N ASN A 2 -1.92 13.17 16.67
CA ASN A 2 -3.19 13.62 17.27
C ASN A 2 -3.06 14.28 18.65
N SER A 3 -2.06 13.90 19.45
CA SER A 3 -1.86 14.48 20.78
C SER A 3 -1.32 15.93 20.75
N GLU A 4 -0.50 16.31 19.77
CA GLU A 4 0.03 17.70 19.69
C GLU A 4 -1.00 18.65 19.10
N ILE A 5 -1.70 18.26 18.04
CA ILE A 5 -2.82 19.03 17.51
C ILE A 5 -3.92 19.16 18.57
N ARG A 6 -4.21 18.10 19.31
CA ARG A 6 -5.17 18.14 20.42
C ARG A 6 -4.75 19.13 21.49
N LYS A 7 -3.48 19.12 21.89
CA LYS A 7 -2.93 20.10 22.85
C LYS A 7 -3.04 21.54 22.34
N MET A 8 -2.78 21.77 21.04
CA MET A 8 -2.95 23.11 20.43
C MET A 8 -4.43 23.52 20.46
N LEU A 9 -5.36 22.62 20.09
CA LEU A 9 -6.80 22.91 20.16
C LEU A 9 -7.28 23.15 21.59
N GLU A 10 -6.77 22.40 22.57
CA GLU A 10 -7.04 22.63 24.00
C GLU A 10 -6.47 23.96 24.48
N ALA A 11 -5.27 24.36 24.02
CA ALA A 11 -4.70 25.66 24.31
C ALA A 11 -5.53 26.81 23.70
N VAL A 12 -6.08 26.62 22.51
CA VAL A 12 -7.00 27.60 21.89
C VAL A 12 -8.30 27.69 22.70
N GLN A 13 -8.85 26.56 23.11
CA GLN A 13 -10.08 26.51 23.92
C GLN A 13 -9.89 27.19 25.28
N GLN A 14 -8.68 27.09 25.87
CA GLN A 14 -8.31 27.71 27.14
C GLN A 14 -7.90 29.18 27.02
N GLY A 15 -7.84 29.73 25.80
CA GLY A 15 -7.39 31.10 25.53
C GLY A 15 -5.87 31.31 25.68
N ALA A 16 -5.10 30.24 25.83
CA ALA A 16 -3.63 30.27 25.93
C ALA A 16 -2.93 30.42 24.56
N MET A 17 -3.68 30.19 23.46
CA MET A 17 -3.22 30.32 22.08
C MET A 17 -4.38 30.88 21.24
N SER A 18 -4.10 31.78 20.30
CA SER A 18 -5.10 32.24 19.34
C SER A 18 -5.33 31.25 18.24
N VAL A 19 -6.49 31.30 17.57
CA VAL A 19 -6.83 30.46 16.40
C VAL A 19 -5.79 30.65 15.28
N ASP A 20 -5.34 31.90 15.06
CA ASP A 20 -4.37 32.22 14.01
C ASP A 20 -2.97 31.65 14.33
N GLU A 21 -2.56 31.69 15.60
CA GLU A 21 -1.31 31.05 16.05
C GLU A 21 -1.37 29.53 15.90
N ALA A 22 -2.49 28.89 16.24
CA ALA A 22 -2.68 27.46 16.06
C ALA A 22 -2.67 27.07 14.57
N LEU A 23 -3.39 27.81 13.72
CA LEU A 23 -3.38 27.63 12.27
C LEU A 23 -1.98 27.81 11.67
N LEU A 24 -1.24 28.81 12.15
CA LEU A 24 0.13 29.06 11.69
C LEU A 24 1.08 27.96 12.13
N ALA A 25 0.95 27.45 13.34
CA ALA A 25 1.74 26.31 13.85
C ALA A 25 1.47 25.04 13.03
N ILE A 26 0.20 24.70 12.78
CA ILE A 26 -0.18 23.57 11.95
C ILE A 26 0.34 23.71 10.50
N LYS A 27 0.39 24.93 9.96
CA LYS A 27 0.88 25.19 8.60
C LYS A 27 2.41 25.19 8.49
N LYS A 28 3.13 25.56 9.54
CA LYS A 28 4.59 25.77 9.51
C LYS A 28 5.40 24.49 9.57
N GLU A 29 4.87 23.40 10.12
CA GLU A 29 5.62 22.16 10.36
C GLU A 29 4.94 20.92 9.76
N PRO A 30 4.61 20.89 8.44
CA PRO A 30 4.04 19.70 7.82
C PRO A 30 5.06 18.59 7.64
N PHE A 31 6.36 18.87 7.82
CA PHE A 31 7.45 17.89 7.67
C PHE A 31 8.61 18.22 8.62
N THR A 32 9.39 17.18 8.95
CA THR A 32 10.66 17.31 9.66
C THR A 32 11.80 17.20 8.67
N ASP A 33 12.65 18.23 8.60
CA ASP A 33 13.84 18.24 7.73
C ASP A 33 15.04 17.67 8.49
N ILE A 34 15.63 16.60 7.98
CA ILE A 34 16.83 15.94 8.51
C ILE A 34 18.03 16.08 7.57
N GLY A 35 18.00 17.11 6.69
CA GLY A 35 19.05 17.44 5.74
C GLY A 35 18.97 16.67 4.43
N TYR A 36 18.91 15.34 4.48
CA TYR A 36 18.80 14.47 3.32
C TYR A 36 17.36 14.00 3.04
N ALA A 37 16.42 14.20 3.95
CA ALA A 37 15.02 13.86 3.78
C ALA A 37 14.10 14.87 4.48
N LYS A 38 12.91 15.04 3.93
CA LYS A 38 11.81 15.80 4.52
C LYS A 38 10.67 14.84 4.80
N VAL A 39 10.57 14.40 6.06
CA VAL A 39 9.60 13.39 6.50
C VAL A 39 8.25 14.05 6.69
N ASP A 40 7.24 13.65 5.89
CA ASP A 40 5.88 14.21 5.93
C ASP A 40 5.12 13.73 7.16
N MET A 41 5.00 14.61 8.15
CA MET A 41 4.30 14.28 9.40
C MET A 41 2.79 14.51 9.33
N HIS A 42 2.28 15.14 8.26
CA HIS A 42 0.87 15.46 8.08
C HIS A 42 0.12 14.52 7.12
N ARG A 43 0.82 13.56 6.55
CA ARG A 43 0.21 12.63 5.58
C ARG A 43 -0.98 11.88 6.19
N GLY A 44 -0.85 11.39 7.41
CA GLY A 44 -1.95 10.71 8.12
C GLY A 44 -3.17 11.59 8.36
N ILE A 45 -2.98 12.92 8.53
CA ILE A 45 -4.10 13.86 8.69
C ILE A 45 -4.76 14.16 7.34
N ARG A 46 -3.97 14.32 6.27
CA ARG A 46 -4.47 14.72 4.95
C ARG A 46 -5.05 13.55 4.16
N GLN A 47 -4.48 12.36 4.31
CA GLN A 47 -4.78 11.19 3.49
C GLN A 47 -5.32 9.99 4.28
N GLY A 48 -5.39 10.11 5.62
CA GLY A 48 -5.82 9.00 6.47
C GLY A 48 -4.79 7.87 6.64
N ALA A 49 -3.68 7.92 5.88
CA ALA A 49 -2.66 6.88 5.86
C ALA A 49 -1.29 7.41 6.30
N ALA A 50 -0.56 6.63 7.07
CA ALA A 50 0.76 6.98 7.56
C ALA A 50 1.80 7.08 6.43
N GLU A 51 2.91 7.79 6.68
CA GLU A 51 4.05 7.86 5.76
C GLU A 51 4.70 6.49 5.62
N VAL A 52 5.16 6.19 4.40
CA VAL A 52 5.84 4.94 4.02
C VAL A 52 7.21 5.26 3.44
N ILE A 53 8.21 4.46 3.73
CA ILE A 53 9.56 4.65 3.22
C ILE A 53 9.75 3.86 1.93
N TYR A 54 10.03 4.54 0.83
CA TYR A 54 10.50 3.92 -0.40
C TYR A 54 12.01 3.66 -0.29
N GLY A 55 12.42 2.40 -0.13
CA GLY A 55 13.79 2.02 0.19
C GLY A 55 14.75 2.04 -1.01
N ALA A 56 14.24 1.88 -2.27
CA ALA A 56 15.11 1.85 -3.43
C ALA A 56 15.93 3.15 -3.56
N GLY A 57 17.24 2.99 -3.69
CA GLY A 57 18.18 4.10 -3.79
C GLY A 57 18.52 4.82 -2.48
N LYS A 58 17.97 4.38 -1.34
CA LYS A 58 18.36 4.87 -0.01
C LYS A 58 19.36 3.94 0.64
N THR A 59 20.29 4.51 1.42
CA THR A 59 21.17 3.73 2.29
C THR A 59 20.43 3.29 3.56
N ALA A 60 20.89 2.21 4.20
CA ALA A 60 20.33 1.77 5.48
C ALA A 60 20.39 2.88 6.54
N ALA A 61 21.48 3.64 6.62
CA ALA A 61 21.63 4.77 7.54
C ALA A 61 20.56 5.86 7.32
N GLN A 62 20.24 6.16 6.06
CA GLN A 62 19.16 7.11 5.73
C GLN A 62 17.80 6.60 6.19
N MET A 63 17.49 5.32 5.93
CA MET A 63 16.22 4.72 6.36
C MET A 63 16.11 4.66 7.88
N ILE A 64 17.17 4.29 8.60
CA ILE A 64 17.25 4.29 10.06
C ILE A 64 16.93 5.70 10.62
N GLY A 65 17.51 6.74 10.04
CA GLY A 65 17.25 8.12 10.45
C GLY A 65 15.79 8.53 10.21
N ILE A 66 15.21 8.17 9.06
CA ILE A 66 13.79 8.44 8.76
C ILE A 66 12.87 7.70 9.73
N VAL A 67 13.12 6.41 10.00
CA VAL A 67 12.38 5.61 11.00
C VAL A 67 12.43 6.28 12.38
N GLY A 68 13.62 6.77 12.79
CA GLY A 68 13.78 7.47 14.06
C GLY A 68 12.86 8.69 14.19
N VAL A 69 12.77 9.52 13.15
CA VAL A 69 11.87 10.67 13.10
C VAL A 69 10.42 10.25 13.13
N MET A 70 10.01 9.26 12.31
CA MET A 70 8.63 8.77 12.29
C MET A 70 8.18 8.25 13.66
N ARG A 71 9.04 7.50 14.36
CA ARG A 71 8.76 7.01 15.72
C ARG A 71 8.70 8.11 16.75
N GLN A 72 9.58 9.12 16.71
CA GLN A 72 9.54 10.29 17.60
C GLN A 72 8.21 11.04 17.48
N HIS A 73 7.60 11.04 16.30
CA HIS A 73 6.29 11.65 16.05
C HIS A 73 5.11 10.70 16.28
N GLY A 74 5.36 9.53 16.89
CA GLY A 74 4.31 8.61 17.34
C GLY A 74 3.77 7.66 16.28
N GLN A 75 4.42 7.53 15.13
CA GLN A 75 4.03 6.49 14.16
C GLN A 75 4.40 5.12 14.73
N LYS A 76 3.40 4.27 14.91
CA LYS A 76 3.56 2.95 15.54
C LYS A 76 4.03 1.90 14.54
N THR A 77 3.41 1.86 13.38
CA THR A 77 3.72 0.91 12.31
C THR A 77 4.35 1.66 11.14
N ILE A 78 5.51 1.20 10.68
CA ILE A 78 6.27 1.80 9.58
C ILE A 78 6.54 0.73 8.54
N LEU A 79 6.09 0.97 7.30
CA LEU A 79 6.39 0.13 6.14
C LEU A 79 7.57 0.72 5.38
N ILE A 80 8.50 -0.16 4.99
CA ILE A 80 9.60 0.15 4.06
C ILE A 80 9.43 -0.76 2.86
N THR A 81 9.21 -0.20 1.68
CA THR A 81 9.09 -0.96 0.43
C THR A 81 10.42 -0.94 -0.34
N ARG A 82 10.60 -1.89 -1.27
CA ARG A 82 11.81 -2.02 -2.09
C ARG A 82 13.10 -2.06 -1.25
N LEU A 83 13.04 -2.72 -0.10
CA LEU A 83 14.14 -2.89 0.84
C LEU A 83 15.04 -4.05 0.40
N SER A 84 16.35 -3.81 0.29
CA SER A 84 17.28 -4.89 -0.01
C SER A 84 17.58 -5.72 1.23
N PRO A 85 17.95 -7.02 1.08
CA PRO A 85 18.32 -7.89 2.22
C PRO A 85 19.46 -7.32 3.06
N GLU A 86 20.47 -6.70 2.42
CA GLU A 86 21.62 -6.11 3.10
C GLU A 86 21.18 -4.94 3.98
N ALA A 87 20.37 -4.02 3.43
CA ALA A 87 19.85 -2.89 4.19
C ALA A 87 18.88 -3.34 5.29
N ALA A 88 18.10 -4.40 5.06
CA ALA A 88 17.24 -5.01 6.07
C ALA A 88 18.03 -5.52 7.26
N ALA A 89 19.16 -6.20 7.03
CA ALA A 89 20.03 -6.69 8.09
C ALA A 89 20.62 -5.54 8.94
N GLU A 90 21.02 -4.44 8.31
CA GLU A 90 21.51 -3.25 9.03
C GLU A 90 20.41 -2.56 9.85
N ILE A 91 19.18 -2.45 9.30
CA ILE A 91 18.03 -1.87 10.01
C ILE A 91 17.63 -2.77 11.18
N ALA A 92 17.61 -4.10 10.99
CA ALA A 92 17.26 -5.06 12.02
C ALA A 92 18.22 -5.03 13.23
N ALA A 93 19.46 -4.57 13.05
CA ALA A 93 20.40 -4.36 14.15
C ALA A 93 20.01 -3.18 15.07
N VAL A 94 19.13 -2.27 14.60
CA VAL A 94 18.73 -1.05 15.32
C VAL A 94 17.26 -1.09 15.76
N TYR A 95 16.38 -1.65 14.91
CA TYR A 95 14.95 -1.73 15.15
C TYR A 95 14.44 -3.16 14.99
N PRO A 96 13.43 -3.60 15.77
CA PRO A 96 12.72 -4.84 15.49
C PRO A 96 12.08 -4.74 14.10
N LEU A 97 12.66 -5.41 13.12
CA LEU A 97 12.22 -5.41 11.73
C LEU A 97 11.67 -6.80 11.37
N ASP A 98 10.42 -6.85 10.95
CA ASP A 98 9.84 -8.00 10.27
C ASP A 98 10.10 -7.84 8.77
N TYR A 99 11.02 -8.65 8.22
CA TYR A 99 11.45 -8.53 6.82
C TYR A 99 10.86 -9.65 5.96
N HIS A 100 10.12 -9.26 4.93
CA HIS A 100 9.50 -10.13 3.94
C HIS A 100 10.33 -10.10 2.66
N ASP A 101 11.18 -11.12 2.47
CA ASP A 101 12.15 -11.17 1.39
C ASP A 101 11.49 -11.20 0.00
N ASP A 102 10.43 -11.99 -0.16
CA ASP A 102 9.67 -12.10 -1.42
C ASP A 102 9.11 -10.74 -1.88
N ALA A 103 8.58 -9.95 -0.95
CA ALA A 103 8.04 -8.62 -1.22
C ALA A 103 9.10 -7.53 -1.24
N ARG A 104 10.29 -7.80 -0.73
CA ARG A 104 11.30 -6.79 -0.37
C ARG A 104 10.72 -5.67 0.47
N CYS A 105 9.92 -6.04 1.45
CA CYS A 105 9.29 -5.12 2.37
C CYS A 105 9.75 -5.39 3.80
N GLY A 106 9.86 -4.33 4.58
CA GLY A 106 10.14 -4.42 6.00
C GLY A 106 9.09 -3.68 6.81
N ILE A 107 8.63 -4.28 7.91
CA ILE A 107 7.66 -3.69 8.82
C ILE A 107 8.31 -3.49 10.19
N ILE A 108 8.19 -2.30 10.76
CA ILE A 108 8.63 -1.98 12.11
C ILE A 108 7.40 -1.62 12.95
N GLY A 109 7.17 -2.36 14.02
CA GLY A 109 5.98 -2.25 14.87
C GLY A 109 4.90 -3.26 14.50
N ASP A 110 3.82 -3.28 15.29
CA ASP A 110 2.72 -4.23 15.12
C ASP A 110 1.75 -3.78 14.02
N LEU A 111 1.16 -4.73 13.30
CA LEU A 111 0.07 -4.44 12.37
C LEU A 111 -1.16 -3.92 13.16
N PRO A 112 -1.87 -2.93 12.63
CA PRO A 112 -3.13 -2.50 13.22
C PRO A 112 -4.21 -3.57 13.06
N GLU A 113 -5.18 -3.59 13.97
CA GLU A 113 -6.41 -4.38 13.78
C GLU A 113 -7.15 -3.88 12.53
N PRO A 114 -7.71 -4.78 11.72
CA PRO A 114 -8.49 -4.38 10.55
C PRO A 114 -9.71 -3.53 10.92
N ASP A 115 -9.85 -2.37 10.28
CA ASP A 115 -10.95 -1.42 10.49
C ASP A 115 -11.63 -0.97 9.17
N GLY A 116 -11.29 -1.60 8.05
CA GLY A 116 -11.94 -1.41 6.75
C GLY A 116 -13.36 -1.98 6.71
N ILE A 117 -14.19 -1.52 5.74
CA ILE A 117 -15.60 -1.93 5.58
C ILE A 117 -15.79 -3.38 5.12
N GLY A 118 -14.73 -4.02 4.59
CA GLY A 118 -14.73 -5.40 4.13
C GLY A 118 -13.30 -5.90 3.92
N ARG A 119 -13.16 -7.02 3.21
CA ARG A 119 -11.84 -7.58 2.90
C ARG A 119 -11.36 -7.16 1.52
N ILE A 120 -10.04 -7.03 1.38
CA ILE A 120 -9.35 -6.87 0.11
C ILE A 120 -8.92 -8.25 -0.37
N VAL A 121 -9.30 -8.62 -1.60
CA VAL A 121 -8.83 -9.86 -2.23
C VAL A 121 -7.69 -9.53 -3.19
N ILE A 122 -6.58 -10.27 -3.10
CA ILE A 122 -5.42 -10.13 -3.98
C ILE A 122 -5.25 -11.42 -4.77
N ALA A 123 -5.36 -11.32 -6.10
CA ALA A 123 -5.27 -12.46 -7.01
C ALA A 123 -4.08 -12.34 -7.95
N THR A 124 -3.27 -13.41 -8.08
CA THR A 124 -2.13 -13.45 -9.01
C THR A 124 -2.38 -14.37 -10.21
N GLY A 125 -1.87 -13.97 -11.38
CA GLY A 125 -1.87 -14.82 -12.59
C GLY A 125 -0.99 -16.03 -12.43
N GLY A 126 0.20 -15.87 -11.87
CA GLY A 126 1.15 -16.93 -11.62
C GLY A 126 1.95 -16.73 -10.35
N THR A 127 2.76 -17.73 -10.00
CA THR A 127 3.64 -17.65 -8.82
C THR A 127 4.75 -16.59 -8.95
N SER A 128 5.15 -16.26 -10.17
CA SER A 128 6.13 -15.20 -10.43
C SER A 128 5.59 -13.78 -10.13
N ASP A 129 4.28 -13.62 -9.99
CA ASP A 129 3.63 -12.37 -9.65
C ASP A 129 3.54 -12.16 -8.12
N ILE A 130 3.83 -13.18 -7.31
CA ILE A 130 3.74 -13.16 -5.84
C ILE A 130 4.52 -12.01 -5.21
N PRO A 131 5.74 -11.65 -5.64
CA PRO A 131 6.46 -10.54 -5.04
C PRO A 131 5.70 -9.21 -5.07
N VAL A 132 5.02 -8.92 -6.18
CA VAL A 132 4.19 -7.72 -6.33
C VAL A 132 2.90 -7.83 -5.50
N ALA A 133 2.35 -9.03 -5.40
CA ALA A 133 1.16 -9.30 -4.60
C ALA A 133 1.43 -9.15 -3.10
N GLU A 134 2.57 -9.63 -2.61
CA GLU A 134 2.96 -9.46 -1.21
C GLU A 134 3.25 -7.99 -0.88
N GLU A 135 3.89 -7.22 -1.79
CA GLU A 135 4.02 -5.77 -1.59
C GLU A 135 2.65 -5.10 -1.44
N ALA A 136 1.65 -5.50 -2.26
CA ALA A 136 0.29 -4.98 -2.16
C ALA A 136 -0.41 -5.42 -0.86
N ALA A 137 -0.26 -6.69 -0.48
CA ALA A 137 -0.86 -7.26 0.72
C ALA A 137 -0.34 -6.59 1.99
N LEU A 138 0.98 -6.53 2.16
CA LEU A 138 1.61 -5.89 3.31
C LEU A 138 1.27 -4.40 3.39
N THR A 139 1.17 -3.73 2.23
CA THR A 139 0.73 -2.34 2.19
C THR A 139 -0.71 -2.19 2.69
N ALA A 140 -1.62 -3.05 2.26
CA ALA A 140 -3.01 -3.02 2.73
C ALA A 140 -3.12 -3.36 4.23
N GLU A 141 -2.41 -4.38 4.71
CA GLU A 141 -2.40 -4.81 6.12
C GLU A 141 -1.85 -3.74 7.06
N VAL A 142 -0.76 -3.07 6.70
CA VAL A 142 -0.19 -1.94 7.46
C VAL A 142 -1.17 -0.78 7.57
N HIS A 143 -2.12 -0.66 6.65
CA HIS A 143 -3.17 0.34 6.66
C HIS A 143 -4.52 -0.16 7.22
N GLY A 144 -4.53 -1.24 8.01
CA GLY A 144 -5.72 -1.72 8.73
C GLY A 144 -6.75 -2.43 7.85
N ASN A 145 -6.30 -3.24 6.91
CA ASN A 145 -7.22 -4.03 6.10
C ASN A 145 -7.07 -5.53 6.33
N GLU A 146 -8.19 -6.25 6.31
CA GLU A 146 -8.21 -7.69 6.15
C GLU A 146 -7.88 -8.04 4.70
N VAL A 147 -6.89 -8.91 4.48
CA VAL A 147 -6.42 -9.32 3.15
C VAL A 147 -6.56 -10.82 2.95
N LEU A 148 -7.19 -11.20 1.84
CA LEU A 148 -7.23 -12.59 1.36
C LEU A 148 -6.37 -12.75 0.11
N ARG A 149 -5.42 -13.68 0.15
CA ARG A 149 -4.47 -13.97 -0.92
C ARG A 149 -4.91 -15.16 -1.75
N LEU A 150 -5.12 -14.97 -3.07
CA LEU A 150 -5.46 -16.01 -4.05
C LEU A 150 -4.34 -16.11 -5.08
N TYR A 151 -3.36 -16.96 -4.82
CA TYR A 151 -2.20 -17.09 -5.69
C TYR A 151 -2.37 -18.16 -6.77
N ASP A 152 -1.71 -17.93 -7.93
CA ASP A 152 -1.68 -18.84 -9.08
C ASP A 152 -3.07 -19.18 -9.62
N VAL A 153 -3.94 -18.18 -9.74
CA VAL A 153 -5.30 -18.31 -10.31
C VAL A 153 -5.38 -17.79 -11.75
N GLY A 154 -4.31 -17.95 -12.52
CA GLY A 154 -4.20 -17.45 -13.89
C GLY A 154 -5.17 -18.09 -14.87
N VAL A 155 -5.47 -17.35 -15.94
CA VAL A 155 -6.49 -17.70 -16.95
C VAL A 155 -6.16 -18.94 -17.77
N ALA A 156 -4.90 -19.37 -17.83
CA ALA A 156 -4.50 -20.63 -18.48
C ALA A 156 -5.11 -21.87 -17.80
N GLY A 157 -5.55 -21.72 -16.55
CA GLY A 157 -6.31 -22.73 -15.83
C GLY A 157 -7.53 -22.11 -15.16
N LEU A 158 -8.48 -21.59 -15.94
CA LEU A 158 -9.62 -20.80 -15.51
C LEU A 158 -10.44 -21.44 -14.37
N HIS A 159 -10.47 -22.78 -14.30
CA HIS A 159 -11.11 -23.52 -13.22
C HIS A 159 -10.51 -23.18 -11.84
N ARG A 160 -9.25 -22.75 -11.75
CA ARG A 160 -8.61 -22.32 -10.50
C ARG A 160 -9.24 -20.98 -10.03
N THR A 161 -9.41 -20.02 -10.93
CA THR A 161 -10.09 -18.77 -10.63
C THR A 161 -11.55 -19.01 -10.22
N LEU A 162 -12.27 -19.86 -10.98
CA LEU A 162 -13.68 -20.16 -10.72
C LEU A 162 -13.90 -20.93 -9.40
N HIS A 163 -12.90 -21.66 -8.92
CA HIS A 163 -12.96 -22.32 -7.61
C HIS A 163 -13.08 -21.32 -6.46
N HIS A 164 -12.60 -20.10 -6.64
CA HIS A 164 -12.60 -19.02 -5.65
C HIS A 164 -13.72 -17.98 -5.87
N MET A 165 -14.83 -18.38 -6.52
CA MET A 165 -15.92 -17.45 -6.80
C MET A 165 -16.50 -16.78 -5.53
N ASP A 166 -16.71 -17.56 -4.47
CA ASP A 166 -17.25 -17.04 -3.21
C ASP A 166 -16.28 -16.03 -2.57
N ASP A 167 -14.98 -16.28 -2.65
CA ASP A 167 -13.95 -15.36 -2.17
C ASP A 167 -13.95 -14.06 -2.98
N ILE A 168 -14.00 -14.15 -4.31
CA ILE A 168 -14.06 -13.02 -5.24
C ILE A 168 -15.31 -12.16 -4.97
N MET A 169 -16.47 -12.79 -4.81
CA MET A 169 -17.73 -12.08 -4.55
C MET A 169 -17.84 -11.51 -3.14
N SER A 170 -17.00 -11.96 -2.20
CA SER A 170 -16.98 -11.41 -0.84
C SER A 170 -16.11 -10.16 -0.68
N ALA A 171 -15.39 -9.77 -1.73
CA ALA A 171 -14.43 -8.68 -1.68
C ALA A 171 -15.10 -7.31 -1.69
N SER A 172 -14.59 -6.36 -0.91
CA SER A 172 -14.92 -4.93 -1.05
C SER A 172 -14.08 -4.26 -2.16
N VAL A 173 -12.88 -4.77 -2.41
CA VAL A 173 -11.96 -4.36 -3.49
C VAL A 173 -11.13 -5.56 -3.89
N ILE A 174 -10.84 -5.72 -5.17
CA ILE A 174 -9.91 -6.76 -5.65
C ILE A 174 -8.69 -6.12 -6.28
N ILE A 175 -7.51 -6.67 -5.98
CA ILE A 175 -6.26 -6.36 -6.67
C ILE A 175 -5.92 -7.57 -7.55
N ALA A 176 -5.98 -7.38 -8.88
CA ALA A 176 -5.67 -8.40 -9.87
C ALA A 176 -4.28 -8.16 -10.47
N ILE A 177 -3.33 -9.06 -10.22
CA ILE A 177 -1.91 -8.90 -10.53
C ILE A 177 -1.51 -9.94 -11.56
N ALA A 178 -1.03 -9.52 -12.72
CA ALA A 178 -0.63 -10.45 -13.78
C ALA A 178 0.40 -9.83 -14.72
N GLY A 179 1.35 -10.66 -15.14
CA GLY A 179 2.23 -10.38 -16.27
C GLY A 179 1.67 -10.89 -17.60
N MET A 180 2.55 -11.25 -18.52
CA MET A 180 2.21 -11.72 -19.87
C MET A 180 1.27 -10.77 -20.61
N GLU A 181 0.03 -11.19 -20.89
CA GLU A 181 -1.02 -10.40 -21.54
C GLU A 181 -2.01 -9.76 -20.57
N GLY A 182 -1.86 -9.98 -19.25
CA GLY A 182 -2.67 -9.33 -18.23
C GLY A 182 -4.15 -9.71 -18.20
N ALA A 183 -4.56 -10.83 -18.81
CA ALA A 183 -5.97 -11.19 -19.02
C ALA A 183 -6.74 -11.45 -17.71
N LEU A 184 -6.06 -11.83 -16.63
CA LEU A 184 -6.70 -12.11 -15.34
C LEU A 184 -7.55 -10.93 -14.84
N ALA A 185 -7.07 -9.69 -15.02
CA ALA A 185 -7.78 -8.50 -14.59
C ALA A 185 -9.15 -8.35 -15.26
N SER A 186 -9.24 -8.65 -16.57
CA SER A 186 -10.51 -8.61 -17.30
C SER A 186 -11.46 -9.74 -16.88
N VAL A 187 -10.93 -10.92 -16.61
CA VAL A 187 -11.74 -12.07 -16.14
C VAL A 187 -12.32 -11.78 -14.76
N ILE A 188 -11.48 -11.37 -13.82
CA ILE A 188 -11.94 -11.00 -12.47
C ILE A 188 -12.91 -9.82 -12.52
N GLY A 189 -12.62 -8.80 -13.35
CA GLY A 189 -13.51 -7.65 -13.52
C GLY A 189 -14.89 -8.00 -14.11
N GLY A 190 -14.98 -9.13 -14.84
CA GLY A 190 -16.26 -9.66 -15.32
C GLY A 190 -17.01 -10.51 -14.30
N LEU A 191 -16.37 -10.95 -13.23
CA LEU A 191 -16.93 -11.80 -12.17
C LEU A 191 -17.27 -10.99 -10.89
N ALA A 192 -16.51 -9.94 -10.62
CA ALA A 192 -16.62 -9.15 -9.39
C ALA A 192 -17.72 -8.09 -9.49
N ASP A 193 -18.37 -7.80 -8.37
CA ASP A 193 -19.33 -6.70 -8.20
C ASP A 193 -18.72 -5.50 -7.43
N CYS A 194 -17.41 -5.49 -7.23
CA CYS A 194 -16.65 -4.45 -6.56
C CYS A 194 -15.55 -3.85 -7.47
N PRO A 195 -14.92 -2.72 -7.09
CA PRO A 195 -13.80 -2.16 -7.85
C PRO A 195 -12.63 -3.14 -7.97
N VAL A 196 -12.04 -3.21 -9.17
CA VAL A 196 -10.86 -4.02 -9.46
C VAL A 196 -9.68 -3.12 -9.81
N ILE A 197 -8.58 -3.28 -9.07
CA ILE A 197 -7.31 -2.60 -9.32
C ILE A 197 -6.39 -3.59 -10.03
N ALA A 198 -6.12 -3.32 -11.31
CA ALA A 198 -5.24 -4.15 -12.11
C ALA A 198 -3.78 -3.70 -11.98
N VAL A 199 -2.90 -4.64 -11.68
CA VAL A 199 -1.45 -4.42 -11.56
C VAL A 199 -0.75 -5.23 -12.63
N PRO A 200 -0.28 -4.61 -13.72
CA PRO A 200 0.59 -5.28 -14.66
C PRO A 200 1.93 -5.58 -14.00
N THR A 201 2.50 -6.75 -14.26
CA THR A 201 3.86 -7.06 -13.79
C THR A 201 4.85 -7.14 -14.95
N SER A 202 6.13 -6.95 -14.66
CA SER A 202 7.22 -7.12 -15.62
C SER A 202 7.48 -8.60 -15.98
N VAL A 203 6.75 -9.53 -15.37
CA VAL A 203 6.83 -10.97 -15.64
C VAL A 203 6.37 -11.26 -17.06
N GLY A 204 7.27 -11.87 -17.83
CA GLY A 204 7.00 -12.23 -19.21
C GLY A 204 8.27 -12.36 -20.05
N TYR A 205 8.10 -12.64 -21.32
CA TYR A 205 9.19 -12.78 -22.29
C TYR A 205 8.76 -12.26 -23.66
N GLY A 206 9.71 -12.12 -24.57
CA GLY A 206 9.43 -11.72 -25.95
C GLY A 206 8.68 -10.40 -26.06
N ALA A 207 7.49 -10.40 -26.61
CA ALA A 207 6.67 -9.21 -26.83
C ALA A 207 5.99 -8.65 -25.56
N SER A 208 6.32 -9.16 -24.36
CA SER A 208 5.82 -8.58 -23.10
C SER A 208 6.44 -7.21 -22.81
N PHE A 209 7.63 -6.91 -23.36
CA PHE A 209 8.37 -5.64 -23.19
C PHE A 209 8.41 -5.17 -21.73
N GLY A 210 8.75 -6.09 -20.79
CA GLY A 210 8.85 -5.75 -19.37
C GLY A 210 7.53 -5.30 -18.73
N GLY A 211 6.40 -5.87 -19.18
CA GLY A 211 5.08 -5.60 -18.63
C GLY A 211 4.23 -4.61 -19.45
N VAL A 212 4.78 -3.99 -20.50
CA VAL A 212 4.02 -3.03 -21.34
C VAL A 212 2.83 -3.71 -22.02
N SER A 213 2.97 -4.97 -22.46
CA SER A 213 1.86 -5.73 -23.04
C SER A 213 0.71 -5.90 -22.04
N ALA A 214 1.01 -6.32 -20.81
CA ALA A 214 0.02 -6.43 -19.73
C ALA A 214 -0.63 -5.07 -19.40
N LEU A 215 0.17 -4.00 -19.31
CA LEU A 215 -0.32 -2.64 -19.06
C LEU A 215 -1.33 -2.20 -20.12
N LEU A 216 -0.98 -2.32 -21.40
CA LEU A 216 -1.85 -1.91 -22.51
C LEU A 216 -3.12 -2.77 -22.59
N SER A 217 -3.02 -4.07 -22.33
CA SER A 217 -4.17 -4.98 -22.26
C SER A 217 -5.12 -4.58 -21.14
N MET A 218 -4.61 -4.35 -19.94
CA MET A 218 -5.41 -3.93 -18.79
C MET A 218 -6.08 -2.57 -19.00
N LEU A 219 -5.37 -1.59 -19.60
CA LEU A 219 -5.94 -0.27 -19.95
C LEU A 219 -7.06 -0.36 -21.00
N ASN A 220 -7.05 -1.39 -21.85
CA ASN A 220 -8.07 -1.65 -22.86
C ASN A 220 -9.09 -2.70 -22.40
N SER A 221 -9.16 -3.03 -21.11
CA SER A 221 -10.15 -3.97 -20.60
C SER A 221 -11.56 -3.50 -20.88
N CYS A 222 -12.41 -4.41 -21.39
CA CYS A 222 -13.84 -4.13 -21.58
C CYS A 222 -14.65 -4.34 -20.27
N ALA A 223 -14.04 -4.89 -19.22
CA ALA A 223 -14.70 -5.04 -17.92
C ALA A 223 -14.80 -3.69 -17.23
N SER A 224 -16.04 -3.25 -16.96
CA SER A 224 -16.29 -2.00 -16.24
C SER A 224 -15.80 -2.08 -14.80
N GLY A 225 -15.26 -0.99 -14.26
CA GLY A 225 -14.77 -0.95 -12.87
C GLY A 225 -13.30 -1.37 -12.70
N VAL A 226 -12.60 -1.73 -13.78
CA VAL A 226 -11.15 -2.01 -13.76
C VAL A 226 -10.37 -0.69 -13.86
N SER A 227 -9.52 -0.44 -12.86
CA SER A 227 -8.57 0.68 -12.83
C SER A 227 -7.16 0.12 -12.83
N VAL A 228 -6.23 0.77 -13.52
CA VAL A 228 -4.87 0.24 -13.74
C VAL A 228 -3.84 1.12 -13.03
N VAL A 229 -2.92 0.49 -12.30
CA VAL A 229 -1.74 1.15 -11.73
C VAL A 229 -0.51 0.88 -12.61
N ASN A 230 0.64 1.46 -12.26
CA ASN A 230 1.87 1.25 -13.00
C ASN A 230 2.39 -0.18 -12.88
N ILE A 231 3.31 -0.57 -13.78
CA ILE A 231 3.98 -1.88 -13.78
C ILE A 231 4.70 -2.11 -12.44
N ASP A 232 4.57 -3.30 -11.87
CA ASP A 232 5.16 -3.73 -10.60
C ASP A 232 4.83 -2.81 -9.40
N ASN A 233 3.72 -2.09 -9.45
CA ASN A 233 3.34 -1.15 -8.39
C ASN A 233 2.35 -1.79 -7.40
N GLY A 234 2.80 -2.81 -6.67
CA GLY A 234 2.04 -3.44 -5.59
C GLY A 234 1.66 -2.46 -4.49
N PHE A 235 2.62 -1.62 -4.08
CA PHE A 235 2.38 -0.56 -3.09
C PHE A 235 1.23 0.36 -3.49
N GLY A 236 1.24 0.88 -4.72
CA GLY A 236 0.19 1.80 -5.20
C GLY A 236 -1.19 1.13 -5.23
N ALA A 237 -1.25 -0.15 -5.58
CA ALA A 237 -2.49 -0.91 -5.59
C ALA A 237 -3.01 -1.17 -4.17
N GLY A 238 -2.16 -1.62 -3.25
CA GLY A 238 -2.52 -1.84 -1.84
C GLY A 238 -2.99 -0.56 -1.15
N TYR A 239 -2.30 0.55 -1.41
CA TYR A 239 -2.67 1.86 -0.88
C TYR A 239 -4.03 2.34 -1.42
N LEU A 240 -4.26 2.25 -2.75
CA LEU A 240 -5.53 2.62 -3.38
C LEU A 240 -6.68 1.74 -2.88
N ALA A 241 -6.46 0.43 -2.78
CA ALA A 241 -7.44 -0.51 -2.24
C ALA A 241 -7.81 -0.17 -0.80
N SER A 242 -6.81 0.15 0.03
CA SER A 242 -7.04 0.61 1.41
C SER A 242 -7.87 1.88 1.45
N MET A 243 -7.58 2.88 0.60
CA MET A 243 -8.39 4.10 0.53
C MET A 243 -9.86 3.80 0.20
N ILE A 244 -10.12 2.91 -0.77
CA ILE A 244 -11.49 2.52 -1.16
C ILE A 244 -12.16 1.79 0.00
N ASN A 245 -11.46 0.86 0.66
CA ASN A 245 -12.00 0.05 1.74
C ASN A 245 -12.26 0.83 3.05
N HIS A 246 -11.75 2.08 3.15
CA HIS A 246 -12.02 3.00 4.26
C HIS A 246 -12.89 4.19 3.83
N MET A 247 -13.50 4.17 2.64
CA MET A 247 -14.45 5.20 2.24
C MET A 247 -15.71 5.12 3.07
N GLU A 248 -15.90 6.08 3.97
CA GLU A 248 -17.19 6.26 4.65
C GLU A 248 -18.22 6.74 3.67
N VAL A 249 -19.40 6.11 3.68
CA VAL A 249 -20.57 6.66 3.04
C VAL A 249 -20.94 7.92 3.82
N LYS A 250 -20.55 9.08 3.31
CA LYS A 250 -21.01 10.35 3.88
C LYS A 250 -22.54 10.36 3.84
N LYS A 251 -23.14 10.21 5.03
CA LYS A 251 -24.58 10.34 5.23
C LYS A 251 -25.00 11.80 5.09
#